data_eeff321665b0ea831e51ec052c1ea866
#
_entry.id   eeff321665b0ea831e51ec052c1ea866
#
_cell.length_a   1.000
_cell.length_b   1.000
_cell.length_c   1.000
_cell.angle_alpha   90.00
_cell.angle_beta   90.00
_cell.angle_gamma   90.00
#
_symmetry.space_group_name_H-M   'P 1'
#
loop_
_entity.id
_entity.type
_entity.pdbx_description
1 polymer ?
#
loop_
_entity_poly.entity_id
_entity_poly.type
_entity_poly.pdbx_seq_one_letter_code
_entity_poly.pdbx_strand_id
1 'polypeptide(L)'
;TKTTNAILVLPKDHHIIQKKLKKNSIDMKRAAACCCQCTMCTDLCPRHLLGHPIEPNKFMLAATCKDVQEPNIFINTLFCSSCGLCEMYSCFQGLSPRSLMAEYKGGLRANGIRPPKVEAKPVGPEREYRKVPMERLMARLDLTRYNREAPLDESAVPVKTVRILLSQHIGAPASAIVKAGD
;
A
#
# COMPACT_ATOMS: atom_id res chain seq x y z
N THR A 1 -10.69 -14.67 1.20
CA THR A 1 -11.60 -13.54 0.97
C THR A 1 -11.50 -13.06 -0.46
N LYS A 2 -12.52 -12.37 -0.95
CA LYS A 2 -12.59 -11.87 -2.34
C LYS A 2 -11.42 -10.92 -2.72
N THR A 3 -10.81 -10.27 -1.74
CA THR A 3 -9.73 -9.30 -1.93
C THR A 3 -8.34 -9.84 -1.57
N THR A 4 -8.22 -11.12 -1.23
CA THR A 4 -6.95 -11.75 -0.85
C THR A 4 -6.43 -12.55 -2.04
N ASN A 5 -5.27 -12.16 -2.56
CA ASN A 5 -4.63 -12.85 -3.69
C ASN A 5 -3.59 -13.88 -3.24
N ALA A 6 -2.94 -13.61 -2.11
CA ALA A 6 -1.91 -14.49 -1.58
C ALA A 6 -1.78 -14.34 -0.08
N ILE A 7 -1.30 -15.37 0.58
CA ILE A 7 -0.94 -15.37 2.00
C ILE A 7 0.54 -15.74 2.07
N LEU A 8 1.33 -14.85 2.65
CA LEU A 8 2.75 -15.08 2.90
C LEU A 8 2.97 -15.33 4.39
N VAL A 9 3.56 -16.46 4.72
CA VAL A 9 3.97 -16.80 6.07
C VAL A 9 5.45 -16.52 6.22
N LEU A 10 5.78 -15.54 7.04
CA LEU A 10 7.14 -15.06 7.24
C LEU A 10 7.53 -15.13 8.71
N PRO A 11 8.82 -15.32 9.04
CA PRO A 11 9.33 -15.20 10.39
C PRO A 11 9.00 -13.83 11.01
N LYS A 12 8.75 -13.78 12.30
CA LYS A 12 8.40 -12.54 13.03
C LYS A 12 9.48 -11.47 12.91
N ASP A 13 10.74 -11.87 12.84
CA ASP A 13 11.92 -11.00 12.68
C ASP A 13 12.19 -10.57 11.24
N HIS A 14 11.42 -11.09 10.27
CA HIS A 14 11.58 -10.70 8.87
C HIS A 14 11.39 -9.18 8.69
N HIS A 15 12.27 -8.54 7.92
CA HIS A 15 12.30 -7.08 7.78
C HIS A 15 10.97 -6.45 7.30
N ILE A 16 10.19 -7.16 6.48
CA ILE A 16 8.85 -6.71 6.05
C ILE A 16 7.92 -6.61 7.24
N ILE A 17 7.93 -7.61 8.13
CA ILE A 17 7.11 -7.65 9.34
C ILE A 17 7.54 -6.54 10.28
N GLN A 18 8.85 -6.40 10.53
CA GLN A 18 9.40 -5.35 11.38
C GLN A 18 9.07 -3.95 10.85
N LYS A 19 9.16 -3.74 9.53
CA LYS A 19 8.79 -2.48 8.89
C LYS A 19 7.29 -2.17 9.04
N LYS A 20 6.42 -3.17 8.93
CA LYS A 20 4.96 -3.03 9.11
C LYS A 20 4.58 -2.69 10.55
N LEU A 21 5.33 -3.18 11.53
CA LEU A 21 5.09 -2.94 12.96
C LEU A 21 5.66 -1.61 13.46
N LYS A 22 6.46 -0.94 12.65
CA LYS A 22 7.13 0.31 13.02
C LYS A 22 6.13 1.47 13.12
N LYS A 23 6.37 2.36 14.09
CA LYS A 23 5.52 3.54 14.31
C LYS A 23 5.82 4.65 13.30
N ASN A 24 4.78 5.22 12.68
CA ASN A 24 4.89 6.32 11.71
C ASN A 24 5.54 7.58 12.29
N SER A 25 5.37 7.87 13.58
CA SER A 25 6.00 9.02 14.22
C SER A 25 7.52 8.99 14.19
N ILE A 26 8.12 7.78 14.28
CA ILE A 26 9.56 7.59 14.14
C ILE A 26 9.97 7.80 12.68
N ASP A 27 9.19 7.27 11.74
CA ASP A 27 9.49 7.40 10.33
C ASP A 27 9.35 8.84 9.82
N MET A 28 8.44 9.63 10.39
CA MET A 28 8.33 11.06 10.09
C MET A 28 9.60 11.83 10.51
N LYS A 29 10.10 11.58 11.73
CA LYS A 29 11.36 12.18 12.21
C LYS A 29 12.56 11.78 11.35
N ARG A 30 12.65 10.50 10.98
CA ARG A 30 13.69 10.02 10.07
C ARG A 30 13.58 10.64 8.68
N ALA A 31 12.35 10.80 8.17
CA ALA A 31 12.12 11.42 6.87
C ALA A 31 12.60 12.89 6.87
N ALA A 32 12.32 13.64 7.93
CA ALA A 32 12.80 15.01 8.07
C ALA A 32 14.34 15.13 8.04
N ALA A 33 15.04 14.13 8.58
CA ALA A 33 16.50 14.12 8.64
C ALA A 33 17.19 13.55 7.39
N CYS A 34 16.57 12.55 6.72
CA CYS A 34 17.25 11.71 5.73
C CYS A 34 16.64 11.76 4.32
N CYS A 35 15.48 12.41 4.11
CA CYS A 35 14.88 12.47 2.78
C CYS A 35 15.66 13.42 1.88
N CYS A 36 16.41 12.86 0.93
CA CYS A 36 17.24 13.63 -0.02
C CYS A 36 16.48 14.07 -1.29
N GLN A 37 15.17 13.93 -1.34
CA GLN A 37 14.32 14.34 -2.47
C GLN A 37 14.76 13.77 -3.84
N CYS A 38 15.25 12.53 -3.86
CA CYS A 38 15.74 11.84 -5.06
C CYS A 38 14.65 11.49 -6.09
N THR A 39 13.39 11.78 -5.83
CA THR A 39 12.19 11.51 -6.65
C THR A 39 11.84 10.03 -6.90
N MET A 40 12.70 9.07 -6.62
CA MET A 40 12.50 7.64 -6.92
C MET A 40 11.15 7.08 -6.46
N CYS A 41 10.60 7.57 -5.34
CA CYS A 41 9.30 7.15 -4.83
C CYS A 41 8.14 7.63 -5.72
N THR A 42 8.31 8.73 -6.47
CA THR A 42 7.37 9.25 -7.47
C THR A 42 7.58 8.58 -8.83
N ASP A 43 8.84 8.48 -9.26
CA ASP A 43 9.21 7.92 -10.56
C ASP A 43 8.78 6.45 -10.74
N LEU A 44 8.71 5.69 -9.65
CA LEU A 44 8.25 4.30 -9.65
C LEU A 44 6.79 4.14 -9.15
N CYS A 45 6.09 5.24 -8.88
CA CYS A 45 4.70 5.18 -8.43
C CYS A 45 3.76 4.79 -9.58
N PRO A 46 3.08 3.63 -9.52
CA PRO A 46 2.20 3.20 -10.61
C PRO A 46 1.05 4.17 -10.88
N ARG A 47 0.56 4.86 -9.83
CA ARG A 47 -0.51 5.85 -9.98
C ARG A 47 -0.02 7.13 -10.64
N HIS A 48 1.17 7.60 -10.28
CA HIS A 48 1.81 8.74 -10.95
C HIS A 48 2.05 8.45 -12.44
N LEU A 49 2.61 7.30 -12.74
CA LEU A 49 2.88 6.85 -14.11
C LEU A 49 1.61 6.67 -14.98
N LEU A 50 0.46 6.47 -14.34
CA LEU A 50 -0.86 6.44 -15.00
C LEU A 50 -1.50 7.82 -15.14
N GLY A 51 -0.80 8.91 -14.79
CA GLY A 51 -1.27 10.28 -14.92
C GLY A 51 -2.08 10.81 -13.73
N HIS A 52 -2.19 10.07 -12.62
CA HIS A 52 -2.79 10.62 -11.41
C HIS A 52 -1.89 11.68 -10.77
N PRO A 53 -2.47 12.75 -10.18
CA PRO A 53 -1.71 13.87 -9.60
C PRO A 53 -1.12 13.53 -8.21
N ILE A 54 -0.53 12.35 -8.07
CA ILE A 54 0.11 11.91 -6.83
C ILE A 54 1.62 11.94 -6.99
N GLU A 55 2.30 12.66 -6.11
CA GLU A 55 3.75 12.84 -6.10
C GLU A 55 4.29 12.55 -4.70
N PRO A 56 4.63 11.28 -4.41
CA PRO A 56 5.12 10.89 -3.10
C PRO A 56 6.33 11.68 -2.59
N ASN A 57 7.24 12.12 -3.46
CA ASN A 57 8.39 12.94 -3.06
C ASN A 57 7.96 14.32 -2.55
N LYS A 58 7.03 14.99 -3.23
CA LYS A 58 6.48 16.28 -2.77
C LYS A 58 5.72 16.13 -1.46
N PHE A 59 4.93 15.06 -1.33
CA PHE A 59 4.28 14.73 -0.06
C PHE A 59 5.31 14.57 1.07
N MET A 60 6.40 13.83 0.85
CA MET A 60 7.45 13.66 1.85
C MET A 60 8.07 14.99 2.27
N LEU A 61 8.33 15.90 1.33
CA LEU A 61 8.85 17.23 1.61
C LEU A 61 7.84 18.04 2.43
N ALA A 62 6.63 18.21 1.94
CA ALA A 62 5.59 19.00 2.58
C ALA A 62 5.25 18.50 4.00
N ALA A 63 5.13 17.19 4.18
CA ALA A 63 4.82 16.59 5.48
C ALA A 63 5.95 16.75 6.50
N THR A 64 7.21 16.68 6.07
CA THR A 64 8.37 16.80 6.97
C THR A 64 8.70 18.24 7.32
N CYS A 65 8.55 19.16 6.36
CA CYS A 65 8.75 20.61 6.59
C CYS A 65 7.53 21.30 7.19
N LYS A 66 6.39 20.57 7.34
CA LYS A 66 5.10 21.13 7.76
C LYS A 66 4.64 22.30 6.89
N ASP A 67 5.03 22.26 5.62
CA ASP A 67 4.66 23.27 4.64
C ASP A 67 3.28 22.94 4.05
N VAL A 68 2.34 23.86 4.19
CA VAL A 68 0.95 23.71 3.75
C VAL A 68 0.61 24.68 2.61
N GLN A 69 1.60 25.25 1.95
CA GLN A 69 1.38 26.20 0.83
C GLN A 69 0.61 25.55 -0.32
N GLU A 70 0.82 24.23 -0.54
CA GLU A 70 0.11 23.47 -1.56
C GLU A 70 -0.74 22.35 -0.94
N PRO A 71 -1.95 22.63 -0.43
CA PRO A 71 -2.81 21.64 0.25
C PRO A 71 -3.18 20.45 -0.67
N ASN A 72 -3.17 20.65 -1.98
CA ASN A 72 -3.42 19.59 -2.95
C ASN A 72 -2.43 18.41 -2.84
N ILE A 73 -1.20 18.65 -2.40
CA ILE A 73 -0.22 17.58 -2.16
C ILE A 73 -0.77 16.56 -1.17
N PHE A 74 -1.43 17.02 -0.10
CA PHE A 74 -2.02 16.15 0.92
C PHE A 74 -3.31 15.50 0.40
N ILE A 75 -4.17 16.25 -0.30
CA ILE A 75 -5.43 15.74 -0.89
C ILE A 75 -5.12 14.65 -1.92
N ASN A 76 -4.06 14.81 -2.70
CA ASN A 76 -3.64 13.84 -3.72
C ASN A 76 -3.18 12.48 -3.14
N THR A 77 -2.93 12.39 -1.81
CA THR A 77 -2.71 11.10 -1.16
C THR A 77 -3.92 10.16 -1.29
N LEU A 78 -5.12 10.70 -1.53
CA LEU A 78 -6.34 9.92 -1.78
C LEU A 78 -6.24 9.03 -3.04
N PHE A 79 -5.39 9.38 -4.02
CA PHE A 79 -5.11 8.56 -5.20
C PHE A 79 -4.15 7.40 -4.94
N CYS A 80 -3.52 7.32 -3.76
CA CYS A 80 -2.61 6.24 -3.41
C CYS A 80 -3.33 4.88 -3.42
N SER A 81 -2.81 3.91 -4.19
CA SER A 81 -3.30 2.53 -4.22
C SER A 81 -2.75 1.66 -3.08
N SER A 82 -1.89 2.21 -2.24
CA SER A 82 -1.25 1.50 -1.12
C SER A 82 -0.41 0.28 -1.54
N CYS A 83 0.13 0.26 -2.77
CA CYS A 83 0.93 -0.85 -3.29
C CYS A 83 2.27 -1.04 -2.57
N GLY A 84 2.80 -0.02 -1.90
CA GLY A 84 4.04 -0.10 -1.12
C GLY A 84 5.35 0.02 -1.91
N LEU A 85 5.34 0.11 -3.23
CA LEU A 85 6.58 0.19 -4.03
C LEU A 85 7.47 1.37 -3.61
N CYS A 86 6.89 2.52 -3.29
CA CYS A 86 7.64 3.72 -2.88
C CYS A 86 8.43 3.53 -1.58
N GLU A 87 8.00 2.64 -0.67
CA GLU A 87 8.69 2.40 0.60
C GLU A 87 9.47 1.09 0.64
N MET A 88 9.00 0.07 -0.08
CA MET A 88 9.61 -1.27 -0.01
C MET A 88 10.68 -1.49 -1.09
N TYR A 89 10.58 -0.78 -2.19
CA TYR A 89 11.48 -0.93 -3.33
C TYR A 89 12.25 0.35 -3.67
N SER A 90 11.54 1.49 -3.86
CA SER A 90 12.12 2.72 -4.39
C SER A 90 13.01 3.45 -3.38
N CYS A 91 12.60 3.53 -2.11
CA CYS A 91 13.33 4.33 -1.13
C CYS A 91 14.57 3.61 -0.62
N PHE A 92 15.74 3.99 -1.10
CA PHE A 92 17.03 3.45 -0.64
C PHE A 92 17.40 3.91 0.78
N GLN A 93 16.81 5.03 1.28
CA GLN A 93 16.96 5.47 2.67
C GLN A 93 16.07 4.67 3.64
N GLY A 94 15.27 3.74 3.13
CA GLY A 94 14.39 2.91 3.96
C GLY A 94 13.27 3.68 4.66
N LEU A 95 12.89 4.85 4.15
CA LEU A 95 11.76 5.63 4.62
C LEU A 95 10.43 4.97 4.23
N SER A 96 9.32 5.47 4.77
CA SER A 96 8.00 4.86 4.61
C SER A 96 6.95 5.80 3.99
N PRO A 97 7.15 6.26 2.73
CA PRO A 97 6.22 7.20 2.09
C PRO A 97 4.78 6.69 2.05
N ARG A 98 4.56 5.40 1.70
CA ARG A 98 3.21 4.81 1.64
C ARG A 98 2.53 4.83 3.00
N SER A 99 3.25 4.46 4.07
CA SER A 99 2.70 4.40 5.42
C SER A 99 2.33 5.78 5.93
N LEU A 100 3.16 6.79 5.68
CA LEU A 100 2.87 8.17 6.02
C LEU A 100 1.69 8.74 5.21
N MET A 101 1.67 8.52 3.90
CA MET A 101 0.52 8.90 3.07
C MET A 101 -0.78 8.21 3.49
N ALA A 102 -0.72 6.96 3.96
CA ALA A 102 -1.90 6.23 4.42
C ALA A 102 -2.53 6.87 5.67
N GLU A 103 -1.71 7.41 6.57
CA GLU A 103 -2.18 8.14 7.75
C GLU A 103 -2.95 9.40 7.34
N TYR A 104 -2.37 10.23 6.47
CA TYR A 104 -3.05 11.42 5.92
C TYR A 104 -4.33 11.08 5.16
N LYS A 105 -4.27 10.06 4.30
CA LYS A 105 -5.43 9.53 3.58
C LYS A 105 -6.54 9.06 4.52
N GLY A 106 -6.18 8.42 5.64
CA GLY A 106 -7.11 8.01 6.68
C GLY A 106 -7.79 9.22 7.33
N GLY A 107 -7.02 10.23 7.71
CA GLY A 107 -7.53 11.48 8.28
C GLY A 107 -8.46 12.25 7.33
N LEU A 108 -8.07 12.37 6.06
CA LEU A 108 -8.91 13.02 5.03
C LEU A 108 -10.26 12.31 4.88
N ARG A 109 -10.25 10.98 4.82
CA ARG A 109 -11.49 10.18 4.70
C ARG A 109 -12.36 10.26 5.94
N ALA A 110 -11.78 10.26 7.13
CA ALA A 110 -12.52 10.43 8.39
C ALA A 110 -13.25 11.78 8.45
N ASN A 111 -12.69 12.81 7.80
CA ASN A 111 -13.32 14.12 7.65
C ASN A 111 -14.21 14.25 6.40
N GLY A 112 -14.59 13.13 5.76
CA GLY A 112 -15.48 13.12 4.61
C GLY A 112 -14.88 13.63 3.30
N ILE A 113 -13.58 13.91 3.25
CA ILE A 113 -12.91 14.42 2.04
C ILE A 113 -12.76 13.27 1.05
N ARG A 114 -13.28 13.50 -0.15
CA ARG A 114 -13.24 12.55 -1.27
C ARG A 114 -12.15 12.94 -2.27
N PRO A 115 -11.66 11.98 -3.09
CA PRO A 115 -10.74 12.30 -4.17
C PRO A 115 -11.35 13.37 -5.08
N PRO A 116 -10.59 14.42 -5.44
CA PRO A 116 -11.08 15.42 -6.37
C PRO A 116 -11.31 14.81 -7.76
N LYS A 117 -12.27 15.35 -8.51
CA LYS A 117 -12.38 15.06 -9.93
C LYS A 117 -11.18 15.69 -10.63
N VAL A 118 -10.41 14.88 -11.33
CA VAL A 118 -9.27 15.34 -12.12
C VAL A 118 -9.47 14.92 -13.57
N GLU A 119 -9.03 15.74 -14.49
CA GLU A 119 -8.99 15.36 -15.88
C GLU A 119 -8.01 14.21 -16.10
N ALA A 120 -8.38 13.27 -16.96
CA ALA A 120 -7.51 12.18 -17.32
C ALA A 120 -6.29 12.73 -18.07
N LYS A 121 -5.11 12.48 -17.53
CA LYS A 121 -3.85 12.79 -18.22
C LYS A 121 -3.39 11.57 -19.02
N PRO A 122 -2.70 11.78 -20.15
CA PRO A 122 -2.07 10.67 -20.86
C PRO A 122 -1.14 9.89 -19.94
N VAL A 123 -1.03 8.60 -20.20
CA VAL A 123 -0.03 7.75 -19.53
C VAL A 123 1.35 8.26 -19.90
N GLY A 124 2.22 8.49 -18.92
CA GLY A 124 3.58 8.94 -19.16
C GLY A 124 4.37 7.92 -19.99
N PRO A 125 5.14 8.34 -21.00
CA PRO A 125 5.94 7.44 -21.84
C PRO A 125 6.97 6.67 -21.01
N GLU A 126 7.38 7.21 -19.87
CA GLU A 126 8.33 6.60 -18.93
C GLU A 126 7.79 5.32 -18.27
N ARG A 127 6.47 5.11 -18.29
CA ARG A 127 5.84 3.96 -17.63
C ARG A 127 6.44 2.63 -18.06
N GLU A 128 6.73 2.47 -19.36
CA GLU A 128 7.29 1.21 -19.86
C GLU A 128 8.70 0.92 -19.33
N TYR A 129 9.48 1.96 -19.09
CA TYR A 129 10.85 1.85 -18.57
C TYR A 129 10.92 1.81 -17.04
N ARG A 130 9.82 2.17 -16.35
CA ARG A 130 9.73 2.25 -14.88
C ARG A 130 8.99 1.07 -14.25
N LYS A 131 8.63 0.06 -15.02
CA LYS A 131 8.05 -1.18 -14.50
C LYS A 131 9.09 -1.91 -13.65
N VAL A 132 8.68 -2.30 -12.44
CA VAL A 132 9.53 -3.07 -11.52
C VAL A 132 9.37 -4.55 -11.84
N PRO A 133 10.44 -5.26 -12.27
CA PRO A 133 10.40 -6.70 -12.49
C PRO A 133 10.09 -7.45 -11.20
N MET A 134 9.21 -8.46 -11.25
CA MET A 134 8.78 -9.22 -10.08
C MET A 134 9.95 -9.90 -9.37
N GLU A 135 10.88 -10.48 -10.11
CA GLU A 135 12.06 -11.14 -9.56
C GLU A 135 12.93 -10.18 -8.75
N ARG A 136 13.14 -8.95 -9.25
CA ARG A 136 13.87 -7.91 -8.52
C ARG A 136 13.14 -7.48 -7.25
N LEU A 137 11.81 -7.37 -7.33
CA LEU A 137 11.00 -7.03 -6.16
C LEU A 137 11.10 -8.13 -5.10
N MET A 138 10.97 -9.39 -5.50
CA MET A 138 11.08 -10.54 -4.60
C MET A 138 12.47 -10.62 -3.96
N ALA A 139 13.52 -10.44 -4.75
CA ALA A 139 14.90 -10.42 -4.24
C ALA A 139 15.11 -9.26 -3.25
N ARG A 140 14.65 -8.05 -3.59
CA ARG A 140 14.71 -6.86 -2.71
C ARG A 140 13.99 -7.06 -1.39
N LEU A 141 12.91 -7.84 -1.40
CA LEU A 141 12.08 -8.11 -0.23
C LEU A 141 12.51 -9.38 0.53
N ASP A 142 13.58 -10.05 0.10
CA ASP A 142 14.03 -11.35 0.65
C ASP A 142 12.90 -12.41 0.63
N LEU A 143 12.09 -12.40 -0.44
CA LEU A 143 10.97 -13.33 -0.60
C LEU A 143 11.29 -14.53 -1.50
N THR A 144 12.40 -14.51 -2.24
CA THR A 144 12.76 -15.56 -3.21
C THR A 144 12.80 -16.94 -2.55
N ARG A 145 13.34 -17.05 -1.34
CA ARG A 145 13.41 -18.31 -0.59
C ARG A 145 12.06 -18.83 -0.10
N TYR A 146 11.04 -17.97 -0.05
CA TYR A 146 9.66 -18.32 0.36
C TYR A 146 8.74 -18.60 -0.84
N ASN A 147 9.19 -18.35 -2.06
CA ASN A 147 8.46 -18.65 -3.28
C ASN A 147 8.61 -20.15 -3.61
N ARG A 148 7.86 -20.96 -2.87
CA ARG A 148 7.85 -22.42 -3.02
C ARG A 148 6.48 -22.86 -3.50
N GLU A 149 6.46 -23.91 -4.29
CA GLU A 149 5.23 -24.56 -4.69
C GLU A 149 4.50 -25.07 -3.43
N ALA A 150 3.20 -24.79 -3.36
CA ALA A 150 2.33 -25.24 -2.29
C ALA A 150 1.19 -26.05 -2.95
N PRO A 151 1.36 -27.38 -3.06
CA PRO A 151 0.35 -28.23 -3.65
C PRO A 151 -0.93 -28.17 -2.79
N LEU A 152 -2.08 -28.23 -3.47
CA LEU A 152 -3.37 -28.29 -2.80
C LEU A 152 -3.49 -29.60 -2.03
N ASP A 153 -3.69 -29.52 -0.73
CA ASP A 153 -4.09 -30.65 0.11
C ASP A 153 -5.62 -30.69 0.16
N GLU A 154 -6.20 -31.71 -0.46
CA GLU A 154 -7.65 -31.91 -0.51
C GLU A 154 -8.17 -32.71 0.70
N SER A 155 -7.31 -33.02 1.67
CA SER A 155 -7.75 -33.69 2.88
C SER A 155 -8.80 -32.88 3.63
N ALA A 156 -9.90 -33.53 3.99
CA ALA A 156 -10.96 -32.90 4.76
C ALA A 156 -10.50 -32.60 6.19
N VAL A 157 -10.46 -31.33 6.55
CA VAL A 157 -10.22 -30.93 7.95
C VAL A 157 -11.53 -31.07 8.72
N PRO A 158 -11.60 -31.93 9.76
CA PRO A 158 -12.81 -32.10 10.55
C PRO A 158 -13.09 -30.81 11.33
N VAL A 159 -14.12 -30.09 10.93
CA VAL A 159 -14.57 -28.86 11.61
C VAL A 159 -15.92 -29.08 12.26
N LYS A 160 -16.05 -28.69 13.54
CA LYS A 160 -17.33 -28.76 14.29
C LYS A 160 -18.16 -27.49 14.09
N THR A 161 -17.51 -26.37 13.84
CA THR A 161 -18.17 -25.06 13.71
C THR A 161 -17.51 -24.25 12.62
N VAL A 162 -18.30 -23.62 11.77
CA VAL A 162 -17.86 -22.70 10.74
C VAL A 162 -18.41 -21.31 11.04
N ARG A 163 -17.55 -20.30 10.95
CA ARG A 163 -17.95 -18.89 11.10
C ARG A 163 -17.88 -18.21 9.75
N ILE A 164 -19.02 -17.81 9.22
CA ILE A 164 -19.14 -17.10 7.95
C ILE A 164 -19.45 -15.63 8.24
N LEU A 165 -18.56 -14.72 7.83
CA LEU A 165 -18.76 -13.28 7.99
C LEU A 165 -19.56 -12.73 6.79
N LEU A 166 -20.60 -11.95 7.08
CA LEU A 166 -21.48 -11.39 6.06
C LEU A 166 -20.85 -10.22 5.25
N SER A 167 -19.70 -9.70 5.69
CA SER A 167 -19.01 -8.56 5.10
C SER A 167 -17.58 -8.85 4.66
N GLN A 168 -17.30 -10.03 4.09
CA GLN A 168 -15.97 -10.41 3.59
C GLN A 168 -15.68 -9.93 2.14
N HIS A 169 -16.46 -9.01 1.62
CA HIS A 169 -16.35 -8.51 0.25
C HIS A 169 -16.50 -7.00 0.20
N ILE A 170 -16.16 -6.41 -0.94
CA ILE A 170 -16.37 -4.99 -1.21
C ILE A 170 -17.84 -4.83 -1.65
N GLY A 171 -18.58 -3.96 -0.99
CA GLY A 171 -19.99 -3.70 -1.27
C GLY A 171 -20.87 -3.73 -0.02
N ALA A 172 -22.17 -3.79 -0.20
CA ALA A 172 -23.11 -3.94 0.89
C ALA A 172 -22.93 -5.31 1.59
N PRO A 173 -23.05 -5.38 2.93
CA PRO A 173 -23.04 -6.65 3.63
C PRO A 173 -24.09 -7.60 3.08
N ALA A 174 -23.77 -8.89 2.97
CA ALA A 174 -24.75 -9.91 2.63
C ALA A 174 -25.75 -10.09 3.79
N SER A 175 -26.96 -10.50 3.48
CA SER A 175 -27.95 -10.92 4.47
C SER A 175 -28.13 -12.44 4.41
N ALA A 176 -28.25 -13.09 5.57
CA ALA A 176 -28.55 -14.50 5.62
C ALA A 176 -29.98 -14.75 5.15
N ILE A 177 -30.17 -15.71 4.25
CA ILE A 177 -31.48 -16.18 3.79
C ILE A 177 -31.94 -17.44 4.53
N VAL A 178 -31.03 -18.06 5.28
CA VAL A 178 -31.25 -19.24 6.10
C VAL A 178 -31.56 -18.85 7.55
N LYS A 179 -32.27 -19.72 8.27
CA LYS A 179 -32.62 -19.56 9.69
C LYS A 179 -31.94 -20.64 10.52
N ALA A 180 -31.94 -20.44 11.83
CA ALA A 180 -31.48 -21.48 12.73
C ALA A 180 -32.35 -22.74 12.59
N GLY A 181 -31.74 -23.87 12.26
CA GLY A 181 -32.40 -25.16 12.06
C GLY A 181 -32.63 -25.56 10.60
N ASP A 182 -32.32 -24.70 9.61
CA ASP A 182 -32.35 -25.06 8.19
C ASP A 182 -31.22 -26.02 7.81
#